data_5ec3439dba070162d06525c866537568
#
_entry.id   5ec3439dba070162d06525c866537568
#
_cell.length_a   1.000
_cell.length_b   1.000
_cell.length_c   1.000
_cell.angle_alpha   90.00
_cell.angle_beta   90.00
_cell.angle_gamma   90.00
#
_symmetry.space_group_name_H-M   'P 1'
#
loop_
_entity.id
_entity.type
_entity.pdbx_description
1 polymer ?
#
loop_
_entity_poly.entity_id
_entity_poly.type
_entity_poly.pdbx_seq_one_letter_code
_entity_poly.pdbx_strand_id
1 'polypeptide(L)'
;TNLFKKEYTETNPLKVFTSEMNTILDRKAHPKEGSYTNYLFDKGIDKILKKVGEEATEIVIAAKNPEPEEIKYEIADFLYHVMVLMAEKGVTWEDITDELSKR
;
A
#
# COMPACT_ATOMS: atom_id res chain seq x y z
N THR A 1 -6.68 2.68 -27.61
CA THR A 1 -6.96 4.10 -27.34
C THR A 1 -7.18 4.36 -25.87
N ASN A 2 -8.08 3.60 -25.24
CA ASN A 2 -8.33 3.76 -23.81
C ASN A 2 -7.12 3.37 -22.96
N LEU A 3 -6.32 2.41 -23.43
CA LEU A 3 -5.11 1.99 -22.73
C LEU A 3 -4.09 3.13 -22.64
N PHE A 4 -3.90 3.86 -23.73
CA PHE A 4 -2.98 5.00 -23.76
C PHE A 4 -3.44 6.11 -22.83
N LYS A 5 -4.74 6.38 -22.78
CA LYS A 5 -5.29 7.39 -21.88
C LYS A 5 -5.05 7.02 -20.43
N LYS A 6 -5.19 5.73 -20.06
CA LYS A 6 -4.96 5.27 -18.70
C LYS A 6 -3.52 5.46 -18.25
N GLU A 7 -2.54 5.33 -19.14
CA GLU A 7 -1.14 5.51 -18.81
C GLU A 7 -0.81 6.91 -18.31
N TYR A 8 -1.58 7.90 -18.75
CA TYR A 8 -1.33 9.30 -18.42
C TYR A 8 -2.30 9.88 -17.41
N THR A 9 -3.18 9.06 -16.80
CA THR A 9 -4.12 9.55 -15.82
C THR A 9 -3.52 9.52 -14.41
N GLU A 10 -4.09 10.33 -13.53
CA GLU A 10 -3.69 10.41 -12.13
C GLU A 10 -3.89 9.08 -11.40
N THR A 11 -4.78 8.23 -11.90
CA THR A 11 -5.09 6.95 -11.27
C THR A 11 -4.31 5.77 -11.87
N ASN A 12 -3.33 6.04 -12.75
CA ASN A 12 -2.48 4.99 -13.29
C ASN A 12 -1.72 4.28 -12.15
N PRO A 13 -1.82 2.94 -12.05
CA PRO A 13 -1.15 2.22 -10.95
C PRO A 13 0.34 2.52 -10.81
N LEU A 14 1.07 2.67 -11.93
CA LEU A 14 2.49 2.98 -11.86
C LEU A 14 2.75 4.32 -11.15
N LYS A 15 1.91 5.31 -11.42
CA LYS A 15 2.02 6.61 -10.79
C LYS A 15 1.60 6.57 -9.33
N VAL A 16 0.46 5.94 -9.06
CA VAL A 16 -0.11 5.93 -7.71
C VAL A 16 0.79 5.18 -6.75
N PHE A 17 1.28 4.01 -7.12
CA PHE A 17 2.15 3.22 -6.25
C PHE A 17 3.45 3.95 -5.96
N THR A 18 4.06 4.56 -6.98
CA THR A 18 5.29 5.32 -6.81
C THR A 18 5.06 6.55 -5.92
N SER A 19 4.02 7.30 -6.20
CA SER A 19 3.68 8.51 -5.44
C SER A 19 3.38 8.18 -3.99
N GLU A 20 2.59 7.14 -3.74
CA GLU A 20 2.23 6.75 -2.37
C GLU A 20 3.46 6.28 -1.60
N MET A 21 4.31 5.47 -2.23
CA MET A 21 5.53 5.01 -1.58
C MET A 21 6.45 6.19 -1.26
N ASN A 22 6.56 7.16 -2.17
CA ASN A 22 7.38 8.35 -1.93
C ASN A 22 6.84 9.16 -0.75
N THR A 23 5.52 9.27 -0.62
CA THR A 23 4.91 9.97 0.50
C THR A 23 5.21 9.25 1.82
N ILE A 24 5.09 7.92 1.83
CA ILE A 24 5.37 7.11 3.02
C ILE A 24 6.84 7.26 3.44
N LEU A 25 7.76 7.18 2.47
CA LEU A 25 9.19 7.34 2.74
C LEU A 25 9.50 8.75 3.25
N ASP A 26 8.82 9.75 2.70
CA ASP A 26 8.98 11.12 3.17
C ASP A 26 8.51 11.27 4.62
N ARG A 27 7.41 10.65 5.00
CA ARG A 27 6.93 10.68 6.38
C ARG A 27 7.91 10.00 7.33
N LYS A 28 8.60 8.97 6.87
CA LYS A 28 9.62 8.30 7.68
C LYS A 28 10.83 9.20 7.89
N ALA A 29 11.29 9.88 6.84
CA ALA A 29 12.46 10.76 6.89
C ALA A 29 12.14 12.10 7.57
N HIS A 30 10.94 12.61 7.37
CA HIS A 30 10.49 13.91 7.86
C HIS A 30 9.15 13.75 8.58
N PRO A 31 9.18 13.29 9.85
CA PRO A 31 7.93 13.02 10.59
C PRO A 31 7.02 14.23 10.66
N LYS A 32 5.72 13.97 10.55
CA LYS A 32 4.69 14.98 10.60
C LYS A 32 3.72 14.63 11.72
N GLU A 33 3.54 15.57 12.65
CA GLU A 33 2.61 15.37 13.77
C GLU A 33 1.18 15.11 13.25
N GLY A 34 0.51 14.14 13.87
CA GLY A 34 -0.85 13.78 13.50
C GLY A 34 -0.93 12.82 12.31
N SER A 35 0.21 12.44 11.73
CA SER A 35 0.23 11.50 10.61
C SER A 35 0.04 10.07 11.10
N TYR A 36 -0.93 9.35 10.51
CA TYR A 36 -1.14 7.94 10.80
C TYR A 36 0.08 7.10 10.39
N THR A 37 0.72 7.45 9.27
CA THR A 37 1.93 6.77 8.81
C THR A 37 3.04 6.87 9.86
N ASN A 38 3.22 8.06 10.44
CA ASN A 38 4.21 8.24 11.49
C ASN A 38 3.83 7.47 12.76
N TYR A 39 2.55 7.39 13.07
CA TYR A 39 2.07 6.58 14.19
C TYR A 39 2.51 5.12 14.01
N LEU A 40 2.37 4.58 12.80
CA LEU A 40 2.78 3.21 12.52
C LEU A 40 4.29 3.02 12.68
N PHE A 41 5.09 3.95 12.17
CA PHE A 41 6.54 3.86 12.32
C PHE A 41 6.96 3.98 13.78
N ASP A 42 6.30 4.86 14.54
CA ASP A 42 6.60 5.05 15.97
C ASP A 42 6.27 3.80 16.79
N LYS A 43 5.17 3.13 16.46
CA LYS A 43 4.79 1.89 17.14
C LYS A 43 5.68 0.71 16.77
N GLY A 44 6.28 0.76 15.58
CA GLY A 44 7.25 -0.21 15.15
C GLY A 44 6.69 -1.41 14.43
N ILE A 45 7.59 -2.37 14.16
CA ILE A 45 7.31 -3.50 13.28
C ILE A 45 6.12 -4.36 13.74
N ASP A 46 5.98 -4.58 15.03
CA ASP A 46 4.90 -5.43 15.53
C ASP A 46 3.52 -4.85 15.22
N LYS A 47 3.37 -3.53 15.37
CA LYS A 47 2.11 -2.86 15.04
C LYS A 47 1.84 -2.90 13.54
N ILE A 48 2.88 -2.67 12.73
CA ILE A 48 2.76 -2.70 11.28
C ILE A 48 2.31 -4.10 10.84
N LEU A 49 2.95 -5.15 11.36
CA LEU A 49 2.59 -6.53 11.02
C LEU A 49 1.18 -6.88 11.46
N LYS A 50 0.78 -6.40 12.63
CA LYS A 50 -0.60 -6.61 13.11
C LYS A 50 -1.60 -6.00 12.14
N LYS A 51 -1.34 -4.78 11.67
CA LYS A 51 -2.24 -4.12 10.72
C LYS A 51 -2.28 -4.85 9.38
N VAL A 52 -1.13 -5.31 8.87
CA VAL A 52 -1.10 -6.08 7.63
C VAL A 52 -1.98 -7.34 7.77
N GLY A 53 -1.86 -8.06 8.87
CA GLY A 53 -2.68 -9.25 9.13
C GLY A 53 -4.17 -8.94 9.23
N GLU A 54 -4.51 -7.86 9.93
CA GLU A 54 -5.90 -7.44 10.08
C GLU A 54 -6.52 -7.07 8.73
N GLU A 55 -5.80 -6.30 7.91
CA GLU A 55 -6.30 -5.87 6.61
C GLU A 55 -6.44 -7.07 5.65
N ALA A 56 -5.52 -8.04 5.72
CA ALA A 56 -5.66 -9.27 4.93
C ALA A 56 -6.93 -10.02 5.30
N THR A 57 -7.24 -10.09 6.59
CA THR A 57 -8.47 -10.73 7.08
C THR A 57 -9.71 -9.97 6.58
N GLU A 58 -9.65 -8.63 6.58
CA GLU A 58 -10.76 -7.82 6.09
C GLU A 58 -11.03 -8.08 4.60
N ILE A 59 -9.97 -8.32 3.80
CA ILE A 59 -10.15 -8.69 2.39
C ILE A 59 -10.92 -10.00 2.27
N VAL A 60 -10.52 -10.99 3.08
CA VAL A 60 -11.18 -12.30 3.06
C VAL A 60 -12.67 -12.16 3.38
N ILE A 61 -13.00 -11.38 4.40
CA ILE A 61 -14.38 -11.14 4.81
C ILE A 61 -15.15 -10.39 3.72
N ALA A 62 -14.54 -9.31 3.19
CA ALA A 62 -15.18 -8.49 2.16
C ALA A 62 -15.41 -9.29 0.86
N ALA A 63 -14.53 -10.24 0.55
CA ALA A 63 -14.65 -11.05 -0.66
C ALA A 63 -15.90 -11.95 -0.65
N LYS A 64 -16.48 -12.20 0.51
CA LYS A 64 -17.73 -12.97 0.63
C LYS A 64 -18.96 -12.11 0.29
N ASN A 65 -18.79 -10.81 0.28
CA ASN A 65 -19.84 -9.87 -0.05
C ASN A 65 -19.96 -9.75 -1.58
N PRO A 66 -21.16 -9.79 -2.15
CA PRO A 66 -21.32 -9.67 -3.60
C PRO A 66 -20.95 -8.29 -4.16
N GLU A 67 -20.88 -7.27 -3.30
CA GLU A 67 -20.56 -5.91 -3.75
C GLU A 67 -19.07 -5.69 -3.91
N PRO A 68 -18.58 -5.34 -5.13
CA PRO A 68 -17.14 -5.14 -5.35
C PRO A 68 -16.56 -3.89 -4.67
N GLU A 69 -17.39 -2.95 -4.27
CA GLU A 69 -16.92 -1.71 -3.63
C GLU A 69 -16.20 -1.98 -2.30
N GLU A 70 -16.74 -2.90 -1.51
CA GLU A 70 -16.17 -3.20 -0.20
C GLU A 70 -14.78 -3.81 -0.31
N ILE A 71 -14.61 -4.78 -1.23
CA ILE A 71 -13.31 -5.41 -1.42
C ILE A 71 -12.28 -4.43 -1.98
N LYS A 72 -12.72 -3.47 -2.78
CA LYS A 72 -11.85 -2.43 -3.30
C LYS A 72 -11.22 -1.61 -2.16
N TYR A 73 -12.03 -1.18 -1.20
CA TYR A 73 -11.53 -0.42 -0.05
C TYR A 73 -10.56 -1.25 0.79
N GLU A 74 -10.91 -2.51 1.01
CA GLU A 74 -10.05 -3.37 1.85
C GLU A 74 -8.72 -3.69 1.18
N ILE A 75 -8.72 -3.89 -0.15
CA ILE A 75 -7.46 -4.10 -0.88
C ILE A 75 -6.60 -2.83 -0.83
N ALA A 76 -7.21 -1.67 -1.00
CA ALA A 76 -6.47 -0.40 -0.93
C ALA A 76 -5.83 -0.22 0.45
N ASP A 77 -6.57 -0.50 1.52
CA ASP A 77 -6.05 -0.43 2.89
C ASP A 77 -4.91 -1.42 3.11
N PHE A 78 -5.07 -2.64 2.59
CA PHE A 78 -4.04 -3.67 2.68
C PHE A 78 -2.76 -3.21 1.98
N LEU A 79 -2.87 -2.72 0.75
CA LEU A 79 -1.71 -2.26 -0.01
C LEU A 79 -1.01 -1.10 0.67
N TYR A 80 -1.77 -0.18 1.27
CA TYR A 80 -1.17 0.92 2.03
C TYR A 80 -0.30 0.39 3.17
N HIS A 81 -0.83 -0.54 3.97
CA HIS A 81 -0.08 -1.08 5.10
C HIS A 81 1.09 -1.94 4.66
N VAL A 82 0.97 -2.65 3.53
CA VAL A 82 2.09 -3.39 2.94
C VAL A 82 3.19 -2.41 2.52
N MET A 83 2.82 -1.24 1.96
CA MET A 83 3.82 -0.23 1.60
C MET A 83 4.54 0.33 2.82
N VAL A 84 3.83 0.52 3.93
CA VAL A 84 4.48 0.95 5.18
C VAL A 84 5.48 -0.13 5.64
N LEU A 85 5.09 -1.40 5.56
CA LEU A 85 5.98 -2.51 5.89
C LEU A 85 7.22 -2.52 4.97
N MET A 86 7.00 -2.32 3.67
CA MET A 86 8.09 -2.25 2.70
C MET A 86 9.08 -1.14 3.07
N ALA A 87 8.56 0.03 3.42
CA ALA A 87 9.40 1.16 3.84
C ALA A 87 10.20 0.83 5.10
N GLU A 88 9.57 0.14 6.06
CA GLU A 88 10.24 -0.25 7.29
C GLU A 88 11.36 -1.26 7.04
N LYS A 89 11.16 -2.17 6.10
CA LYS A 89 12.12 -3.24 5.80
C LYS A 89 13.08 -2.90 4.67
N GLY A 90 12.92 -1.74 4.03
CA GLY A 90 13.79 -1.32 2.94
C GLY A 90 13.54 -2.07 1.63
N VAL A 91 12.32 -2.50 1.39
CA VAL A 91 11.92 -3.20 0.15
C VAL A 91 11.24 -2.19 -0.77
N THR A 92 11.61 -2.19 -2.05
CA THR A 92 11.06 -1.26 -3.04
C THR A 92 10.04 -1.95 -3.93
N TRP A 93 9.24 -1.14 -4.65
CA TRP A 93 8.35 -1.70 -5.66
C TRP A 93 9.12 -2.42 -6.77
N GLU A 94 10.30 -1.90 -7.12
CA GLU A 94 11.15 -2.57 -8.12
C GLU A 94 11.58 -3.95 -7.65
N ASP A 95 11.87 -4.11 -6.37
CA ASP A 95 12.18 -5.43 -5.81
C ASP A 95 11.02 -6.40 -6.02
N ILE A 96 9.80 -5.92 -5.75
CA ILE A 96 8.58 -6.74 -5.87
C ILE A 96 8.33 -7.11 -7.33
N THR A 97 8.38 -6.13 -8.23
CA THR A 97 8.09 -6.37 -9.65
C THR A 97 9.17 -7.19 -10.32
N ASP A 98 10.43 -7.04 -9.90
CA ASP A 98 11.52 -7.88 -10.39
C ASP A 98 11.25 -9.35 -10.06
N GLU A 99 10.85 -9.63 -8.83
CA GLU A 99 10.51 -11.00 -8.42
C GLU A 99 9.30 -11.53 -9.19
N LEU A 100 8.27 -10.72 -9.35
CA LEU A 100 7.07 -11.14 -10.08
C LEU A 100 7.37 -11.43 -11.55
N SER A 101 8.28 -10.65 -12.16
CA SER A 101 8.63 -10.82 -13.56
C SER A 101 9.36 -12.15 -13.84
N LYS A 102 9.94 -12.74 -12.81
CA LYS A 102 10.67 -14.01 -12.92
C LYS A 102 9.78 -15.23 -12.78
N ARG A 103 8.51 -15.04 -12.42
CA ARG A 103 7.58 -16.15 -12.16
C ARG A 103 6.80 -16.59 -13.41
#